data_cbccb9a67511773a741b03f0ae3cc543
#
_entry.id   cbccb9a67511773a741b03f0ae3cc543
#
_cell.length_a   1.000
_cell.length_b   1.000
_cell.length_c   1.000
_cell.angle_alpha   90.00
_cell.angle_beta   90.00
_cell.angle_gamma   90.00
#
_symmetry.space_group_name_H-M   'P 1'
#
loop_
_entity.id
_entity.type
_entity.pdbx_description
1 polymer ?
#
loop_
_entity_poly.entity_id
_entity_poly.type
_entity_poly.pdbx_seq_one_letter_code
_entity_poly.pdbx_strand_id
1 'polypeptide(L)'
;MNIKLSIEDKIAKMKIEGILNSENAYLLQEKLNDVLKSDATLLELDLLDCRNISSTGIGKILLFYKDFITKGGEIEVVRCSNSIYELFSMLKLNQLFTVN
;
A
#
# COMPACT_ATOMS: atom_id res chain seq x y z
N MET A 1 -2.16 -4.19 14.44
CA MET A 1 -2.26 -4.11 12.96
C MET A 1 -2.18 -5.51 12.37
N ASN A 2 -2.95 -5.77 11.36
CA ASN A 2 -2.93 -7.04 10.65
C ASN A 2 -2.80 -6.78 9.15
N ILE A 3 -1.95 -7.54 8.48
CA ILE A 3 -1.76 -7.43 7.02
C ILE A 3 -2.00 -8.79 6.41
N LYS A 4 -2.92 -8.85 5.44
CA LYS A 4 -3.22 -10.07 4.68
C LYS A 4 -2.77 -9.85 3.25
N LEU A 5 -1.91 -10.72 2.75
CA LEU A 5 -1.38 -10.63 1.39
C LEU A 5 -1.68 -11.94 0.66
N SER A 6 -2.23 -11.82 -0.55
CA SER A 6 -2.33 -12.93 -1.49
C SER A 6 -1.83 -12.46 -2.85
N ILE A 7 -1.14 -13.36 -3.56
CA ILE A 7 -0.61 -13.06 -4.89
C ILE A 7 -1.10 -14.16 -5.83
N GLU A 8 -1.77 -13.76 -6.91
CA GLU A 8 -2.36 -14.67 -7.87
C GLU A 8 -2.49 -13.97 -9.21
N ASP A 9 -2.07 -14.64 -10.28
CA ASP A 9 -2.20 -14.13 -11.65
C ASP A 9 -1.61 -12.72 -11.85
N LYS A 10 -0.43 -12.48 -11.27
CA LYS A 10 0.27 -11.20 -11.33
C LYS A 10 -0.40 -10.07 -10.59
N ILE A 11 -1.40 -10.36 -9.78
CA ILE A 11 -2.09 -9.40 -8.92
C ILE A 11 -1.79 -9.73 -7.47
N ALA A 12 -1.22 -8.76 -6.75
CA ALA A 12 -1.04 -8.83 -5.31
C ALA A 12 -2.21 -8.09 -4.66
N LYS A 13 -2.90 -8.75 -3.75
CA LYS A 13 -3.97 -8.13 -2.96
C LYS A 13 -3.53 -8.04 -1.52
N MET A 14 -3.50 -6.85 -0.99
CA MET A 14 -3.05 -6.60 0.37
C MET A 14 -4.13 -5.85 1.14
N LYS A 15 -4.55 -6.43 2.26
CA LYS A 15 -5.50 -5.79 3.17
C LYS A 15 -4.77 -5.41 4.45
N ILE A 16 -4.87 -4.15 4.84
CA ILE A 16 -4.27 -3.64 6.07
C ILE A 16 -5.38 -3.23 7.02
N GLU A 17 -5.36 -3.80 8.24
CA GLU A 17 -6.35 -3.54 9.27
C GLU A 17 -5.66 -2.93 10.49
N GLY A 18 -6.28 -1.92 11.09
CA GLY A 18 -5.78 -1.28 12.30
C GLY A 18 -5.00 -0.02 12.02
N ILE A 19 -3.99 0.25 12.83
CA ILE A 19 -3.19 1.47 12.75
C ILE A 19 -1.78 1.12 12.29
N LEU A 20 -1.34 1.76 11.21
CA LEU A 20 0.01 1.63 10.70
C LEU A 20 0.85 2.78 11.25
N ASN A 21 1.77 2.47 12.16
CA ASN A 21 2.61 3.45 12.84
C ASN A 21 4.09 3.14 12.65
N SER A 22 4.96 3.96 13.25
CA SER A 22 6.41 3.78 13.10
C SER A 22 6.93 2.49 13.73
N GLU A 23 6.23 1.94 14.72
CA GLU A 23 6.65 0.72 15.40
C GLU A 23 6.35 -0.55 14.58
N ASN A 24 5.27 -0.55 13.81
CA ASN A 24 4.86 -1.73 13.05
C ASN A 24 5.04 -1.58 11.53
N ALA A 25 5.57 -0.44 11.05
CA ALA A 25 5.76 -0.23 9.62
C ALA A 25 6.71 -1.24 8.97
N TYR A 26 7.59 -1.87 9.75
CA TYR A 26 8.48 -2.91 9.23
C TYR A 26 7.70 -4.13 8.74
N LEU A 27 6.53 -4.42 9.32
CA LEU A 27 5.67 -5.51 8.87
C LEU A 27 5.13 -5.23 7.45
N LEU A 28 4.76 -3.97 7.21
CA LEU A 28 4.35 -3.56 5.87
C LEU A 28 5.51 -3.70 4.88
N GLN A 29 6.70 -3.27 5.28
CA GLN A 29 7.87 -3.38 4.42
C GLN A 29 8.17 -4.82 4.03
N GLU A 30 8.06 -5.76 4.97
CA GLU A 30 8.25 -7.18 4.69
C GLU A 30 7.27 -7.67 3.61
N LYS A 31 5.99 -7.31 3.75
CA LYS A 31 4.96 -7.72 2.79
C LYS A 31 5.16 -7.05 1.43
N LEU A 32 5.54 -5.79 1.41
CA LEU A 32 5.84 -5.09 0.16
C LEU A 32 7.06 -5.70 -0.53
N ASN A 33 8.08 -6.12 0.23
CA ASN A 33 9.23 -6.81 -0.34
C ASN A 33 8.83 -8.15 -0.97
N ASP A 34 7.88 -8.87 -0.37
CA ASP A 34 7.36 -10.11 -0.96
C ASP A 34 6.71 -9.83 -2.31
N VAL A 35 5.98 -8.73 -2.44
CA VAL A 35 5.38 -8.32 -3.72
C VAL A 35 6.48 -8.00 -4.73
N LEU A 36 7.53 -7.26 -4.33
CA LEU A 36 8.63 -6.94 -5.23
C LEU A 36 9.36 -8.16 -5.75
N LYS A 37 9.49 -9.21 -4.94
CA LYS A 37 10.14 -10.46 -5.32
C LYS A 37 9.28 -11.34 -6.21
N SER A 38 7.99 -11.10 -6.25
CA SER A 38 7.04 -11.86 -7.07
C SER A 38 7.02 -11.32 -8.50
N ASP A 39 6.25 -11.96 -9.36
CA ASP A 39 6.01 -11.46 -10.71
C ASP A 39 4.76 -10.58 -10.80
N ALA A 40 4.21 -10.14 -9.66
CA ALA A 40 3.07 -9.26 -9.63
C ALA A 40 3.36 -7.94 -10.34
N THR A 41 2.38 -7.46 -11.11
CA THR A 41 2.46 -6.19 -11.81
C THR A 41 1.39 -5.21 -11.35
N LEU A 42 0.48 -5.65 -10.47
CA LEU A 42 -0.53 -4.79 -9.86
C LEU A 42 -0.58 -5.10 -8.37
N LEU A 43 -0.52 -4.07 -7.54
CA LEU A 43 -0.80 -4.18 -6.13
C LEU A 43 -2.11 -3.47 -5.83
N GLU A 44 -3.09 -4.24 -5.37
CA GLU A 44 -4.36 -3.71 -4.87
C GLU A 44 -4.29 -3.58 -3.36
N LEU A 45 -4.38 -2.35 -2.86
CA LEU A 45 -4.40 -2.06 -1.43
C LEU A 45 -5.84 -1.86 -0.97
N ASP A 46 -6.26 -2.65 0.00
CA ASP A 46 -7.55 -2.48 0.68
C ASP A 46 -7.26 -1.84 2.05
N LEU A 47 -7.57 -0.57 2.17
CA LEU A 47 -7.32 0.22 3.36
C LEU A 47 -8.60 0.61 4.09
N LEU A 48 -9.73 -0.04 3.79
CA LEU A 48 -11.01 0.33 4.40
C LEU A 48 -10.97 0.25 5.92
N ASP A 49 -10.32 -0.79 6.45
CA ASP A 49 -10.22 -1.03 7.89
C ASP A 49 -8.90 -0.51 8.49
N CYS A 50 -8.13 0.22 7.71
CA CYS A 50 -6.93 0.92 8.19
C CYS A 50 -7.35 2.28 8.72
N ARG A 51 -7.22 2.46 10.04
CA ARG A 51 -7.75 3.66 10.71
C ARG A 51 -6.82 4.86 10.62
N ASN A 52 -5.51 4.62 10.53
CA ASN A 52 -4.54 5.70 10.41
C ASN A 52 -3.23 5.16 9.85
N ILE A 53 -2.49 6.03 9.17
CA ILE A 53 -1.17 5.70 8.60
C ILE A 53 -0.22 6.84 9.00
N SER A 54 0.89 6.46 9.66
CA SER A 54 1.93 7.41 10.02
C SER A 54 2.78 7.80 8.81
N SER A 55 3.58 8.86 8.97
CA SER A 55 4.52 9.27 7.92
C SER A 55 5.53 8.16 7.59
N THR A 56 5.93 7.36 8.58
CA THR A 56 6.80 6.21 8.33
C THR A 56 6.13 5.19 7.43
N GLY A 57 4.84 4.90 7.67
CA GLY A 57 4.07 3.99 6.82
C GLY A 57 3.92 4.52 5.40
N ILE A 58 3.62 5.80 5.25
CA ILE A 58 3.56 6.46 3.94
C ILE A 58 4.92 6.34 3.24
N GLY A 59 6.00 6.56 3.97
CA GLY A 59 7.36 6.45 3.42
C GLY A 59 7.65 5.06 2.86
N LYS A 60 7.19 4.00 3.55
CA LYS A 60 7.36 2.62 3.07
C LYS A 60 6.61 2.39 1.76
N ILE A 61 5.38 2.92 1.65
CA ILE A 61 4.60 2.81 0.42
C ILE A 61 5.29 3.54 -0.72
N LEU A 62 5.82 4.73 -0.48
CA LEU A 62 6.50 5.52 -1.51
C LEU A 62 7.80 4.88 -1.98
N LEU A 63 8.58 4.30 -1.09
CA LEU A 63 9.79 3.56 -1.46
C LEU A 63 9.45 2.34 -2.31
N PHE A 64 8.42 1.60 -1.91
CA PHE A 64 7.93 0.48 -2.69
C PHE A 64 7.47 0.94 -4.07
N TYR A 65 6.70 2.03 -4.14
CA TYR A 65 6.20 2.58 -5.40
C TYR A 65 7.32 2.84 -6.37
N LYS A 66 8.39 3.48 -5.89
CA LYS A 66 9.55 3.82 -6.72
C LYS A 66 10.15 2.57 -7.38
N ASP A 67 10.33 1.49 -6.61
CA ASP A 67 10.91 0.25 -7.11
C ASP A 67 9.92 -0.52 -7.99
N PHE A 68 8.67 -0.53 -7.59
CA PHE A 68 7.63 -1.30 -8.27
C PHE A 68 7.31 -0.73 -9.65
N ILE A 69 7.24 0.60 -9.77
CA ILE A 69 6.96 1.24 -11.06
C ILE A 69 8.11 1.01 -12.04
N THR A 70 9.35 0.92 -11.56
CA THR A 70 10.53 0.64 -12.39
C THR A 70 10.43 -0.73 -13.07
N LYS A 71 9.79 -1.69 -12.44
CA LYS A 71 9.60 -3.02 -13.02
C LYS A 71 8.24 -3.16 -13.73
N GLY A 72 7.56 -2.04 -14.01
CA GLY A 72 6.29 -2.03 -14.73
C GLY A 72 5.07 -2.25 -13.87
N GLY A 73 5.20 -2.12 -12.56
CA GLY A 73 4.10 -2.32 -11.63
C GLY A 73 3.22 -1.09 -11.49
N GLU A 74 2.00 -1.32 -11.00
CA GLU A 74 1.04 -0.28 -10.68
C GLU A 74 0.45 -0.55 -9.31
N ILE A 75 0.05 0.53 -8.61
CA ILE A 75 -0.63 0.44 -7.32
C ILE A 75 -2.03 1.02 -7.48
N GLU A 76 -3.00 0.36 -6.87
CA GLU A 76 -4.36 0.87 -6.75
C GLU A 76 -4.83 0.70 -5.31
N VAL A 77 -5.29 1.78 -4.69
CA VAL A 77 -6.02 1.71 -3.43
C VAL A 77 -7.47 1.47 -3.80
N VAL A 78 -7.92 0.21 -3.66
CA VAL A 78 -9.24 -0.19 -4.14
C VAL A 78 -10.37 0.34 -3.26
N ARG A 79 -10.10 0.55 -1.96
CA ARG A 79 -11.04 1.21 -1.05
C ARG A 79 -10.31 1.72 0.19
N CYS A 80 -10.82 2.80 0.75
CA CYS A 80 -10.30 3.38 1.99
C CYS A 80 -11.38 4.25 2.63
N SER A 81 -11.16 4.64 3.89
CA SER A 81 -12.05 5.58 4.56
C SER A 81 -11.87 6.99 4.00
N ASN A 82 -12.83 7.88 4.31
CA ASN A 82 -12.72 9.29 3.91
C ASN A 82 -11.46 9.94 4.49
N SER A 83 -11.09 9.61 5.72
CA SER A 83 -9.90 10.15 6.37
C SER A 83 -8.63 9.77 5.62
N ILE A 84 -8.53 8.51 5.21
CA ILE A 84 -7.36 8.03 4.45
C ILE A 84 -7.37 8.65 3.05
N TYR A 85 -8.54 8.75 2.41
CA TYR A 85 -8.66 9.40 1.11
C TYR A 85 -8.17 10.84 1.17
N GLU A 86 -8.60 11.60 2.17
CA GLU A 86 -8.18 12.99 2.36
C GLU A 86 -6.68 13.09 2.61
N LEU A 87 -6.12 12.18 3.43
CA LEU A 87 -4.69 12.15 3.70
C LEU A 87 -3.91 11.94 2.41
N PHE A 88 -4.30 10.95 1.61
CA PHE A 88 -3.62 10.65 0.36
C PHE A 88 -3.75 11.79 -0.65
N SER A 89 -4.92 12.43 -0.70
CA SER A 89 -5.15 13.58 -1.58
C SER A 89 -4.30 14.78 -1.16
N MET A 90 -4.21 15.03 0.15
CA MET A 90 -3.42 16.12 0.69
C MET A 90 -1.94 15.93 0.38
N LEU A 91 -1.45 14.70 0.40
CA LEU A 91 -0.08 14.36 0.04
C LEU A 91 0.12 14.18 -1.47
N LYS A 92 -0.93 14.37 -2.25
CA LYS A 92 -0.93 14.24 -3.72
C LYS A 92 -0.55 12.83 -4.21
N LEU A 93 -0.78 11.82 -3.38
CA LEU A 93 -0.52 10.43 -3.76
C LEU A 93 -1.48 9.94 -4.82
N ASN A 94 -2.68 10.54 -4.90
CA ASN A 94 -3.64 10.25 -5.95
C ASN A 94 -3.17 10.69 -7.36
N GLN A 95 -2.06 11.41 -7.44
CA GLN A 95 -1.40 11.73 -8.71
C GLN A 95 -0.39 10.66 -9.12
N LEU A 96 0.03 9.81 -8.19
CA LEU A 96 0.99 8.74 -8.45
C LEU A 96 0.30 7.43 -8.79
N PHE A 97 -0.82 7.12 -8.12
CA PHE A 97 -1.59 5.91 -8.34
C PHE A 97 -3.06 6.16 -8.00
N THR A 98 -3.90 5.24 -8.43
CA THR A 98 -5.36 5.38 -8.24
C THR A 98 -5.73 5.19 -6.77
N VAL A 99 -6.52 6.12 -6.25
CA VAL A 99 -7.07 6.05 -4.88
C VAL A 99 -8.58 6.17 -4.98
N ASN A 100 -9.28 5.12 -4.58
CA ASN A 100 -10.76 5.08 -4.61
C ASN A 100 -11.40 5.34 -3.26
#